data_e05580bc586444a0f7c928812633dad6
#
_entry.id   e05580bc586444a0f7c928812633dad6
#
_cell.length_a   1.000
_cell.length_b   1.000
_cell.length_c   1.000
_cell.angle_alpha   90.00
_cell.angle_beta   90.00
_cell.angle_gamma   90.00
#
_symmetry.space_group_name_H-M   'P 1'
#
loop_
_entity.id
_entity.type
_entity.pdbx_description
1 polymer ?
#
loop_
_entity_poly.entity_id
_entity_poly.type
_entity_poly.pdbx_seq_one_letter_code
_entity_poly.pdbx_strand_id
1 'polypeptide(L)'
;MMNTLLIAVCAISFAGTMSVTGALEVVISKMLEKINSTFKLVASTIVTCLIITGVTSNGQVSILMPGEAFKDAYIKMGLHPKVLSRTLEDSVTCTECLIPWTAAGAYMASTLGVDTLHYLPYAILNYSGMIFALILALTGIGITRVDNNKRK
;
A
#
# COMPACT_ATOMS: atom_id res chain seq x y z
N MET A 1 -24.32 11.35 0.36
CA MET A 1 -24.21 10.06 1.09
C MET A 1 -24.59 8.84 0.25
N MET A 2 -25.74 8.84 -0.45
CA MET A 2 -26.13 7.70 -1.28
C MET A 2 -25.10 7.35 -2.37
N ASN A 3 -24.56 8.34 -3.07
CA ASN A 3 -23.54 8.12 -4.10
C ASN A 3 -22.24 7.50 -3.53
N THR A 4 -21.83 7.91 -2.33
CA THR A 4 -20.64 7.36 -1.67
C THR A 4 -20.82 5.88 -1.29
N LEU A 5 -22.02 5.52 -0.80
CA LEU A 5 -22.36 4.13 -0.50
C LEU A 5 -22.37 3.27 -1.77
N LEU A 6 -22.91 3.81 -2.86
CA LEU A 6 -22.98 3.10 -4.14
C LEU A 6 -21.58 2.85 -4.71
N ILE A 7 -20.70 3.84 -4.66
CA ILE A 7 -19.30 3.70 -5.05
C ILE A 7 -18.62 2.64 -4.19
N ALA A 8 -18.80 2.67 -2.87
CA ALA A 8 -18.20 1.70 -1.96
C ALA A 8 -18.65 0.26 -2.26
N VAL A 9 -19.94 0.03 -2.48
CA VAL A 9 -20.49 -1.30 -2.84
C VAL A 9 -19.91 -1.79 -4.18
N CYS A 10 -19.86 -0.94 -5.20
CA CYS A 10 -19.26 -1.28 -6.48
C CYS A 10 -17.78 -1.61 -6.35
N ALA A 11 -17.02 -0.81 -5.57
CA ALA A 11 -15.59 -1.02 -5.34
C ALA A 11 -15.32 -2.35 -4.61
N ILE A 12 -16.10 -2.68 -3.57
CA ILE A 12 -15.96 -3.95 -2.84
C ILE A 12 -16.29 -5.14 -3.74
N SER A 13 -17.35 -5.04 -4.56
CA SER A 13 -17.74 -6.09 -5.50
C SER A 13 -16.64 -6.33 -6.55
N PHE A 14 -16.05 -5.26 -7.09
CA PHE A 14 -14.95 -5.35 -8.03
C PHE A 14 -13.70 -5.94 -7.39
N ALA A 15 -13.33 -5.51 -6.18
CA ALA A 15 -12.21 -6.07 -5.42
C ALA A 15 -12.37 -7.57 -5.17
N GLY A 16 -13.59 -8.01 -4.84
CA GLY A 16 -13.92 -9.43 -4.66
C GLY A 16 -13.70 -10.24 -5.94
N THR A 17 -14.15 -9.75 -7.10
CA THR A 17 -13.95 -10.44 -8.37
C THR A 17 -12.48 -10.52 -8.77
N MET A 18 -11.70 -9.44 -8.56
CA MET A 18 -10.26 -9.41 -8.84
C MET A 18 -9.47 -10.36 -7.94
N SER A 19 -9.86 -10.50 -6.68
CA SER A 19 -9.25 -11.44 -5.74
C SER A 19 -9.44 -12.89 -6.19
N VAL A 20 -10.65 -13.25 -6.64
CA VAL A 20 -10.97 -14.62 -7.09
C VAL A 20 -10.26 -15.00 -8.40
N THR A 21 -9.98 -14.03 -9.28
CA THR A 21 -9.29 -14.28 -10.56
C THR A 21 -7.81 -14.61 -10.41
N GLY A 22 -7.20 -14.40 -9.24
CA GLY A 22 -5.76 -14.60 -9.02
C GLY A 22 -4.85 -13.61 -9.76
N ALA A 23 -5.42 -12.62 -10.45
CA ALA A 23 -4.65 -11.65 -11.23
C ALA A 23 -3.68 -10.83 -10.36
N LEU A 24 -4.09 -10.53 -9.14
CA LEU A 24 -3.26 -9.78 -8.18
C LEU A 24 -2.05 -10.59 -7.72
N GLU A 25 -2.20 -11.90 -7.54
CA GLU A 25 -1.10 -12.79 -7.16
C GLU A 25 -0.01 -12.86 -8.25
N VAL A 26 -0.40 -12.83 -9.52
CA VAL A 26 0.52 -12.78 -10.65
C VAL A 26 1.32 -11.49 -10.68
N VAL A 27 0.70 -10.36 -10.37
CA VAL A 27 1.40 -9.07 -10.27
C VAL A 27 2.42 -9.10 -9.14
N ILE A 28 2.03 -9.57 -7.97
CA ILE A 28 2.90 -9.65 -6.79
C ILE A 28 4.08 -10.59 -7.03
N SER A 29 3.85 -11.78 -7.59
CA SER A 29 4.93 -12.75 -7.86
C SER A 29 5.98 -12.21 -8.81
N LYS A 30 5.57 -11.53 -9.87
CA LYS A 30 6.50 -10.85 -10.80
C LYS A 30 7.32 -9.73 -10.15
N MET A 31 6.72 -9.01 -9.21
CA MET A 31 7.44 -7.99 -8.44
C MET A 31 8.49 -8.61 -7.50
N LEU A 32 8.19 -9.78 -6.90
CA LEU A 32 9.11 -10.49 -6.00
C LEU A 32 10.35 -11.06 -6.70
N GLU A 33 10.25 -11.48 -7.96
CA GLU A 33 11.37 -12.08 -8.72
C GLU A 33 12.59 -11.18 -8.90
N LYS A 34 12.42 -9.86 -8.88
CA LYS A 34 13.48 -8.87 -9.16
C LYS A 34 14.15 -8.26 -7.92
N ILE A 35 13.87 -8.79 -6.73
CA ILE A 35 14.29 -8.18 -5.48
C ILE A 35 15.64 -8.70 -5.01
N ASN A 36 16.68 -7.84 -5.09
CA ASN A 36 18.05 -8.14 -4.64
C ASN A 36 18.56 -7.13 -3.58
N SER A 37 17.75 -6.17 -3.14
CA SER A 37 18.16 -5.11 -2.21
C SER A 37 16.99 -4.67 -1.34
N THR A 38 17.29 -4.21 -0.11
CA THR A 38 16.28 -3.66 0.82
C THR A 38 15.50 -2.51 0.18
N PHE A 39 16.18 -1.61 -0.51
CA PHE A 39 15.53 -0.51 -1.23
C PHE A 39 14.56 -1.03 -2.30
N LYS A 40 14.99 -2.00 -3.12
CA LYS A 40 14.13 -2.60 -4.15
C LYS A 40 12.93 -3.31 -3.53
N LEU A 41 13.10 -3.94 -2.37
CA LEU A 41 12.01 -4.60 -1.65
C LEU A 41 10.97 -3.58 -1.20
N VAL A 42 11.38 -2.51 -0.53
CA VAL A 42 10.48 -1.45 -0.06
C VAL A 42 9.80 -0.76 -1.24
N ALA A 43 10.55 -0.37 -2.27
CA ALA A 43 10.01 0.27 -3.46
C ALA A 43 9.00 -0.64 -4.20
N SER A 44 9.31 -1.93 -4.35
CA SER A 44 8.41 -2.91 -4.95
C SER A 44 7.12 -3.07 -4.14
N THR A 45 7.21 -3.09 -2.80
CA THR A 45 6.05 -3.14 -1.92
C THR A 45 5.16 -1.91 -2.12
N ILE A 46 5.74 -0.69 -2.13
CA ILE A 46 5.00 0.55 -2.35
C ILE A 46 4.28 0.54 -3.70
N VAL A 47 5.00 0.22 -4.77
CA VAL A 47 4.42 0.17 -6.14
C VAL A 47 3.28 -0.86 -6.21
N THR A 48 3.50 -2.04 -5.63
CA THR A 48 2.46 -3.09 -5.59
C THR A 48 1.22 -2.62 -4.83
N CYS A 49 1.40 -1.99 -3.68
CA CYS A 49 0.30 -1.43 -2.89
C CYS A 49 -0.50 -0.38 -3.68
N LEU A 50 0.19 0.54 -4.36
CA LEU A 50 -0.46 1.57 -5.17
C LEU A 50 -1.27 0.98 -6.33
N ILE A 51 -0.70 -0.02 -7.02
CA ILE A 51 -1.40 -0.72 -8.11
C ILE A 51 -2.66 -1.41 -7.56
N ILE A 52 -2.52 -2.17 -6.46
CA ILE A 52 -3.66 -2.89 -5.87
C ILE A 52 -4.71 -1.91 -5.38
N THR A 53 -4.32 -0.81 -4.70
CA THR A 53 -5.26 0.22 -4.23
C THR A 53 -6.00 0.87 -5.40
N GLY A 54 -5.29 1.20 -6.48
CA GLY A 54 -5.88 1.79 -7.68
C GLY A 54 -6.88 0.86 -8.39
N VAL A 55 -6.58 -0.45 -8.41
CA VAL A 55 -7.42 -1.47 -9.06
C VAL A 55 -8.57 -1.91 -8.18
N THR A 56 -8.31 -2.23 -6.91
CA THR A 56 -9.34 -2.78 -6.01
C THR A 56 -10.21 -1.72 -5.35
N SER A 57 -9.73 -0.47 -5.33
CA SER A 57 -10.38 0.65 -4.63
C SER A 57 -10.66 0.38 -3.15
N ASN A 58 -9.95 -0.58 -2.55
CA ASN A 58 -10.15 -1.04 -1.18
C ASN A 58 -8.82 -1.11 -0.44
N GLY A 59 -8.62 -0.21 0.53
CA GLY A 59 -7.40 -0.13 1.32
C GLY A 59 -7.09 -1.39 2.13
N GLN A 60 -8.11 -2.07 2.66
CA GLN A 60 -7.92 -3.29 3.45
C GLN A 60 -7.30 -4.41 2.62
N VAL A 61 -7.83 -4.66 1.42
CA VAL A 61 -7.28 -5.65 0.47
C VAL A 61 -5.87 -5.25 0.06
N SER A 62 -5.64 -3.96 -0.15
CA SER A 62 -4.35 -3.39 -0.57
C SER A 62 -3.26 -3.48 0.50
N ILE A 63 -3.63 -3.65 1.77
CA ILE A 63 -2.68 -3.91 2.88
C ILE A 63 -2.50 -5.41 3.08
N LEU A 64 -3.59 -6.19 3.14
CA LEU A 64 -3.54 -7.60 3.49
C LEU A 64 -2.80 -8.45 2.45
N MET A 65 -3.17 -8.31 1.17
CA MET A 65 -2.55 -9.13 0.11
C MET A 65 -1.05 -8.89 -0.06
N PRO A 66 -0.55 -7.65 -0.21
CA PRO A 66 0.88 -7.42 -0.25
C PRO A 66 1.57 -7.76 1.08
N GLY A 67 0.90 -7.51 2.22
CA GLY A 67 1.41 -7.83 3.54
C GLY A 67 1.77 -9.31 3.69
N GLU A 68 0.88 -10.20 3.29
CA GLU A 68 1.12 -11.64 3.31
C GLU A 68 2.17 -12.06 2.28
N ALA A 69 2.08 -11.56 1.06
CA ALA A 69 2.95 -11.97 -0.03
C ALA A 69 4.42 -11.52 0.14
N PHE A 70 4.64 -10.30 0.66
CA PHE A 70 6.00 -9.79 0.89
C PHE A 70 6.60 -10.22 2.23
N LYS A 71 5.81 -10.75 3.17
CA LYS A 71 6.26 -11.15 4.51
C LYS A 71 7.50 -12.01 4.48
N ASP A 72 7.49 -13.08 3.68
CA ASP A 72 8.61 -14.01 3.60
C ASP A 72 9.86 -13.37 2.99
N ALA A 73 9.70 -12.46 2.04
CA ALA A 73 10.80 -11.72 1.44
C ALA A 73 11.48 -10.80 2.47
N TYR A 74 10.71 -10.11 3.30
CA TYR A 74 11.26 -9.28 4.40
C TYR A 74 12.00 -10.13 5.44
N ILE A 75 11.44 -11.30 5.81
CA ILE A 75 12.07 -12.23 6.76
C ILE A 75 13.38 -12.80 6.18
N LYS A 76 13.39 -13.23 4.91
CA LYS A 76 14.58 -13.74 4.23
C LYS A 76 15.70 -12.70 4.15
N MET A 77 15.37 -11.42 4.03
CA MET A 77 16.33 -10.32 4.05
C MET A 77 16.74 -9.88 5.46
N GLY A 78 16.27 -10.58 6.51
CA GLY A 78 16.60 -10.28 7.91
C GLY A 78 15.97 -8.98 8.42
N LEU A 79 14.90 -8.51 7.79
CA LEU A 79 14.17 -7.30 8.19
C LEU A 79 13.10 -7.64 9.22
N HIS A 80 12.93 -6.74 10.19
CA HIS A 80 11.89 -6.91 11.19
C HIS A 80 10.49 -6.63 10.57
N PRO A 81 9.43 -7.37 10.94
CA PRO A 81 8.07 -7.16 10.43
C PRO A 81 7.54 -5.72 10.55
N LYS A 82 8.05 -4.95 11.51
CA LYS A 82 7.73 -3.52 11.66
C LYS A 82 8.02 -2.69 10.39
N VAL A 83 9.07 -3.07 9.64
CA VAL A 83 9.45 -2.35 8.41
C VAL A 83 8.40 -2.57 7.34
N LEU A 84 7.90 -3.81 7.20
CA LEU A 84 6.80 -4.12 6.28
C LEU A 84 5.53 -3.39 6.68
N SER A 85 5.12 -3.49 7.95
CA SER A 85 3.91 -2.84 8.45
C SER A 85 3.93 -1.33 8.17
N ARG A 86 5.04 -0.65 8.47
CA ARG A 86 5.18 0.78 8.20
C ARG A 86 5.11 1.08 6.71
N THR A 87 5.77 0.29 5.87
CA THR A 87 5.75 0.49 4.40
C THR A 87 4.32 0.36 3.84
N LEU A 88 3.53 -0.59 4.35
CA LEU A 88 2.14 -0.77 3.95
C LEU A 88 1.28 0.43 4.35
N GLU A 89 1.43 0.93 5.58
CA GLU A 89 0.71 2.12 6.07
C GLU A 89 1.09 3.37 5.27
N ASP A 90 2.39 3.63 5.10
CA ASP A 90 2.88 4.80 4.37
C ASP A 90 2.44 4.79 2.89
N SER A 91 2.22 3.62 2.29
CA SER A 91 1.84 3.49 0.89
C SER A 91 0.32 3.45 0.67
N VAL A 92 -0.45 2.76 1.51
CA VAL A 92 -1.89 2.57 1.30
C VAL A 92 -2.70 3.62 2.05
N THR A 93 -2.54 3.68 3.37
CA THR A 93 -3.38 4.52 4.22
C THR A 93 -3.25 6.00 3.87
N CYS A 94 -2.03 6.46 3.56
CA CYS A 94 -1.80 7.83 3.16
C CYS A 94 -2.30 8.16 1.75
N THR A 95 -2.35 7.18 0.83
CA THR A 95 -2.65 7.46 -0.58
C THR A 95 -4.06 7.09 -1.00
N GLU A 96 -4.75 6.24 -0.26
CA GLU A 96 -6.12 5.82 -0.62
C GLU A 96 -7.06 7.01 -0.77
N CYS A 97 -6.97 8.01 0.12
CA CYS A 97 -7.81 9.21 0.05
C CYS A 97 -7.47 10.14 -1.11
N LEU A 98 -6.35 9.95 -1.80
CA LEU A 98 -5.96 10.73 -2.98
C LEU A 98 -6.48 10.14 -4.29
N ILE A 99 -7.05 8.95 -4.26
CA ILE A 99 -7.59 8.28 -5.44
C ILE A 99 -9.10 8.52 -5.51
N PRO A 100 -9.61 9.23 -6.55
CA PRO A 100 -11.01 9.71 -6.59
C PRO A 100 -12.07 8.62 -6.53
N TRP A 101 -11.77 7.44 -7.06
CA TRP A 101 -12.72 6.32 -7.15
C TRP A 101 -12.68 5.35 -5.97
N THR A 102 -11.78 5.56 -5.00
CA THR A 102 -11.78 4.77 -3.76
C THR A 102 -12.88 5.23 -2.81
N ALA A 103 -13.26 4.35 -1.89
CA ALA A 103 -14.24 4.70 -0.86
C ALA A 103 -13.75 5.87 0.02
N ALA A 104 -12.47 5.89 0.39
CA ALA A 104 -11.86 6.96 1.17
C ALA A 104 -11.80 8.27 0.38
N GLY A 105 -11.40 8.24 -0.89
CA GLY A 105 -11.36 9.43 -1.75
C GLY A 105 -12.75 10.04 -1.96
N ALA A 106 -13.75 9.21 -2.26
CA ALA A 106 -15.14 9.65 -2.41
C ALA A 106 -15.71 10.24 -1.09
N TYR A 107 -15.38 9.62 0.06
CA TYR A 107 -15.77 10.13 1.37
C TYR A 107 -15.14 11.50 1.65
N MET A 108 -13.83 11.64 1.44
CA MET A 108 -13.12 12.90 1.64
C MET A 108 -13.68 14.00 0.74
N ALA A 109 -13.87 13.74 -0.54
CA ALA A 109 -14.45 14.72 -1.48
C ALA A 109 -15.85 15.15 -1.05
N SER A 110 -16.71 14.22 -0.61
CA SER A 110 -18.05 14.53 -0.16
C SER A 110 -18.09 15.32 1.16
N THR A 111 -17.13 15.08 2.05
CA THR A 111 -17.05 15.74 3.37
C THR A 111 -16.48 17.14 3.26
N LEU A 112 -15.44 17.30 2.43
CA LEU A 112 -14.80 18.60 2.21
C LEU A 112 -15.58 19.49 1.25
N GLY A 113 -16.52 18.94 0.46
CA GLY A 113 -17.24 19.65 -0.58
C GLY A 113 -16.35 20.08 -1.75
N VAL A 114 -15.20 19.41 -1.93
CA VAL A 114 -14.20 19.73 -2.95
C VAL A 114 -13.75 18.42 -3.64
N ASP A 115 -13.66 18.44 -4.96
CA ASP A 115 -13.20 17.27 -5.72
C ASP A 115 -11.77 16.86 -5.35
N THR A 116 -11.49 15.56 -5.39
CA THR A 116 -10.18 15.00 -5.06
C THR A 116 -9.04 15.65 -5.82
N LEU A 117 -9.22 15.94 -7.10
CA LEU A 117 -8.21 16.58 -7.94
C LEU A 117 -7.83 18.00 -7.48
N HIS A 118 -8.74 18.72 -6.80
CA HIS A 118 -8.49 20.06 -6.31
C HIS A 118 -7.67 20.06 -5.01
N TYR A 119 -7.90 19.12 -4.09
CA TYR A 119 -7.09 19.05 -2.85
C TYR A 119 -5.80 18.24 -3.01
N LEU A 120 -5.68 17.45 -4.05
CA LEU A 120 -4.52 16.59 -4.33
C LEU A 120 -3.18 17.35 -4.25
N PRO A 121 -2.98 18.55 -4.84
CA PRO A 121 -1.71 19.29 -4.75
C PRO A 121 -1.36 19.73 -3.33
N TYR A 122 -2.35 19.90 -2.45
CA TYR A 122 -2.17 20.36 -1.09
C TYR A 122 -1.96 19.23 -0.07
N ALA A 123 -2.14 18.00 -0.48
CA ALA A 123 -1.99 16.80 0.36
C ALA A 123 -0.51 16.40 0.59
N ILE A 124 0.33 17.37 0.95
CA ILE A 124 1.80 17.19 1.08
C ILE A 124 2.13 16.11 2.10
N LEU A 125 1.39 16.03 3.20
CA LEU A 125 1.60 15.03 4.24
C LEU A 125 1.43 13.60 3.69
N ASN A 126 0.46 13.38 2.83
CA ASN A 126 0.16 12.08 2.23
C ASN A 126 1.30 11.59 1.33
N TYR A 127 1.90 12.48 0.56
CA TYR A 127 3.07 12.13 -0.26
C TYR A 127 4.34 11.96 0.56
N SER A 128 4.49 12.74 1.64
CA SER A 128 5.69 12.70 2.47
C SER A 128 5.93 11.33 3.08
N GLY A 129 4.90 10.59 3.48
CA GLY A 129 5.02 9.23 4.02
C GLY A 129 5.78 8.29 3.07
N MET A 130 5.37 8.23 1.81
CA MET A 130 6.04 7.41 0.79
C MET A 130 7.48 7.86 0.52
N ILE A 131 7.71 9.18 0.44
CA ILE A 131 9.03 9.74 0.20
C ILE A 131 9.97 9.38 1.36
N PHE A 132 9.50 9.54 2.60
CA PHE A 132 10.27 9.15 3.79
C PHE A 132 10.54 7.64 3.83
N ALA A 133 9.57 6.79 3.50
CA ALA A 133 9.78 5.34 3.43
C ALA A 133 10.89 4.98 2.44
N LEU A 134 10.93 5.63 1.27
CA LEU A 134 11.99 5.41 0.28
C LEU A 134 13.35 5.94 0.73
N ILE A 135 13.40 7.14 1.34
CA ILE A 135 14.65 7.72 1.88
C ILE A 135 15.22 6.82 2.99
N LEU A 136 14.39 6.35 3.90
CA LEU A 136 14.81 5.44 4.96
C LEU A 136 15.26 4.08 4.42
N ALA A 137 14.66 3.60 3.34
CA ALA A 137 15.10 2.38 2.66
C ALA A 137 16.46 2.55 1.95
N LEU A 138 16.77 3.76 1.45
CA LEU A 138 18.06 4.08 0.84
C LEU A 138 19.17 4.26 1.89
N THR A 139 18.88 5.02 2.94
CA THR A 139 19.87 5.35 3.98
C THR A 139 20.12 4.22 4.96
N GLY A 140 19.18 3.26 5.04
CA GLY A 140 19.22 2.18 6.05
C GLY A 140 18.90 2.65 7.47
N ILE A 141 18.64 3.94 7.67
CA ILE A 141 18.31 4.52 8.98
C ILE A 141 16.88 4.10 9.35
N GLY A 142 16.69 3.58 10.56
CA GLY A 142 15.36 3.13 11.02
C GLY A 142 14.88 1.80 10.43
N ILE A 143 15.71 1.12 9.65
CA ILE A 143 15.47 -0.26 9.23
C ILE A 143 15.92 -1.20 10.35
N THR A 144 14.96 -1.69 11.11
CA THR A 144 15.20 -2.67 12.16
C THR A 144 15.46 -4.03 11.52
N ARG A 145 16.64 -4.60 11.78
CA ARG A 145 16.95 -5.99 11.42
C ARG A 145 16.58 -6.93 12.57
N VAL A 146 16.26 -8.15 12.23
CA VAL A 146 15.98 -9.18 13.23
C VAL A 146 17.31 -9.63 13.83
N ASP A 147 17.53 -9.39 15.13
CA ASP A 147 18.62 -9.99 15.88
C ASP A 147 18.39 -11.50 15.99
N ASN A 148 19.20 -12.28 15.28
CA ASN A 148 19.16 -13.75 15.32
C ASN A 148 19.49 -14.33 16.71
N ASN A 149 19.88 -13.49 17.67
CA ASN A 149 20.29 -13.93 19.01
C ASN A 149 19.12 -14.10 20.01
N LYS A 150 17.87 -13.83 19.61
CA LYS A 150 16.68 -13.99 20.48
C LYS A 150 15.79 -15.19 20.09
N ARG A 151 16.24 -16.08 19.22
CA ARG A 151 15.58 -17.36 18.92
C ARG A 151 16.33 -18.53 19.56
N LYS A 152 16.57 -18.48 20.87
CA LYS A 152 16.89 -19.67 21.68
C LYS A 152 15.91 -19.72 22.84
#